data_e4e378dc6883a928842a87b37fb7d3de
#
_entry.id   e4e378dc6883a928842a87b37fb7d3de
#
_cell.length_a   1.000
_cell.length_b   1.000
_cell.length_c   1.000
_cell.angle_alpha   90.00
_cell.angle_beta   90.00
_cell.angle_gamma   90.00
#
_symmetry.space_group_name_H-M   'P 1'
#
loop_
_entity.id
_entity.type
_entity.pdbx_description
1 polymer ?
#
loop_
_entity_poly.entity_id
_entity_poly.type
_entity_poly.pdbx_seq_one_letter_code
_entity_poly.pdbx_strand_id
1 'polypeptide(L)'
;MRLGRGMTALLGGVALLAATAAALPATAATPTGAVGALVACDAPAWAEGVTWTAGSRVTYGGRLYQALVTHTPPAGAGWTPAAVPALWTDLGACTGGTPSPSPTTRPPSPSPSASASPTVSPTPTASPTPTTPGGDTCALRSRPTGKVLQGYWENWDGAANGVHPGLGWIPITDSRITGHGYNVVTAAFPVIRADGTVLWEDGMDAGVKVPTPAQVCQAKAAGLTVLLSIGGATAGIDLSSSAVADRFVATVVPILKRHNFDGIDIDIETGLTGSGNINQLSPSQANLIRIIDGVLAQMPAGFGLTMAPETAYVTGGSVTYGSIWGAYLPIVKKYADNGRLWWLNMQYYNGSMYGCAGDSYPAGTVAGFVAQTNCLDTGLVVQGTTIRVPLDRQVPGLPAQVGAGGGYLSPALVAQAWNTYQGRLKGLMTWSVNWDGSKGWTFADNVRSLQGR
;
A
#
# COMPACT_ATOMS: atom_id res chain seq x y z
N MET A 1 1.84 -70.80 -28.90
CA MET A 1 2.91 -71.51 -28.14
C MET A 1 3.03 -70.79 -26.82
N ARG A 2 2.49 -71.35 -25.82
CA ARG A 2 3.02 -72.20 -24.71
C ARG A 2 4.03 -71.38 -23.85
N LEU A 3 3.56 -71.13 -22.67
CA LEU A 3 3.87 -71.64 -21.31
C LEU A 3 5.01 -70.81 -20.65
N GLY A 4 5.02 -70.51 -19.40
CA GLY A 4 4.25 -70.91 -18.23
C GLY A 4 4.88 -70.40 -16.95
N ARG A 5 4.09 -70.28 -15.92
CA ARG A 5 4.28 -70.62 -14.50
C ARG A 5 5.50 -70.05 -13.73
N GLY A 6 5.18 -69.48 -12.61
CA GLY A 6 5.67 -69.89 -11.32
C GLY A 6 5.23 -68.98 -10.17
N MET A 7 4.33 -69.50 -9.41
CA MET A 7 3.79 -69.05 -8.13
C MET A 7 4.77 -69.38 -6.99
N THR A 8 5.00 -68.52 -6.03
CA THR A 8 5.22 -68.95 -4.62
C THR A 8 4.80 -67.88 -3.67
N ALA A 9 3.82 -68.20 -2.83
CA ALA A 9 3.38 -67.48 -1.66
C ALA A 9 4.29 -67.80 -0.49
N LEU A 10 4.56 -66.82 0.36
CA LEU A 10 5.02 -67.06 1.75
C LEU A 10 4.17 -66.18 2.70
N LEU A 11 3.35 -66.91 3.46
CA LEU A 11 2.66 -66.43 4.66
C LEU A 11 3.69 -66.29 5.78
N GLY A 12 3.70 -65.13 6.43
CA GLY A 12 4.37 -64.91 7.71
C GLY A 12 3.43 -64.13 8.63
N GLY A 13 2.80 -64.85 9.55
CA GLY A 13 1.94 -64.31 10.56
C GLY A 13 2.73 -63.56 11.64
N VAL A 14 2.19 -62.45 12.13
CA VAL A 14 2.63 -61.80 13.38
C VAL A 14 1.41 -61.55 14.26
N ALA A 15 1.55 -62.02 15.49
CA ALA A 15 0.54 -62.10 16.53
C ALA A 15 0.03 -60.71 16.99
N LEU A 16 -1.29 -60.64 17.20
CA LEU A 16 -1.96 -59.57 17.93
C LEU A 16 -1.65 -59.71 19.45
N LEU A 17 -1.02 -58.71 20.05
CA LEU A 17 -0.98 -58.48 21.48
C LEU A 17 -2.00 -57.36 21.78
N ALA A 18 -3.12 -57.71 22.37
CA ALA A 18 -4.09 -56.77 22.91
C ALA A 18 -3.59 -56.25 24.27
N ALA A 19 -3.29 -54.98 24.35
CA ALA A 19 -3.09 -54.25 25.61
C ALA A 19 -4.35 -53.47 25.93
N THR A 20 -5.05 -53.90 26.98
CA THR A 20 -6.16 -53.18 27.61
C THR A 20 -5.62 -52.00 28.39
N ALA A 21 -5.86 -50.78 27.93
CA ALA A 21 -5.60 -49.56 28.69
C ALA A 21 -6.91 -49.11 29.36
N ALA A 22 -6.88 -49.06 30.67
CA ALA A 22 -7.98 -48.55 31.49
C ALA A 22 -8.11 -47.04 31.32
N ALA A 23 -9.33 -46.59 31.02
CA ALA A 23 -9.67 -45.17 30.95
C ALA A 23 -9.77 -44.57 32.35
N LEU A 24 -8.94 -43.54 32.63
CA LEU A 24 -9.13 -42.64 33.77
C LEU A 24 -10.00 -41.45 33.32
N PRO A 25 -10.86 -40.88 34.17
CA PRO A 25 -11.72 -39.76 33.79
C PRO A 25 -10.91 -38.49 33.62
N ALA A 26 -11.06 -37.83 32.49
CA ALA A 26 -10.51 -36.52 32.21
C ALA A 26 -11.26 -35.45 33.03
N THR A 27 -10.60 -34.87 33.99
CA THR A 27 -11.03 -33.61 34.62
C THR A 27 -10.77 -32.48 33.64
N ALA A 28 -11.81 -31.76 33.26
CA ALA A 28 -11.73 -30.55 32.43
C ALA A 28 -10.92 -29.45 33.17
N ALA A 29 -9.73 -29.17 32.69
CA ALA A 29 -8.95 -28.03 33.12
C ALA A 29 -9.47 -26.79 32.36
N THR A 30 -9.95 -25.81 33.09
CA THR A 30 -10.18 -24.43 32.60
C THR A 30 -8.89 -23.86 32.01
N PRO A 31 -8.93 -23.16 30.85
CA PRO A 31 -7.73 -22.54 30.35
C PRO A 31 -7.35 -21.33 31.20
N THR A 32 -6.36 -21.50 32.06
CA THR A 32 -5.61 -20.40 32.65
C THR A 32 -4.82 -19.73 31.50
N GLY A 33 -5.10 -18.44 31.27
CA GLY A 33 -4.36 -17.64 30.30
C GLY A 33 -2.85 -17.81 30.51
N ALA A 34 -2.14 -18.14 29.46
CA ALA A 34 -0.69 -18.22 29.46
C ALA A 34 -0.11 -16.84 29.80
N VAL A 35 0.39 -16.67 30.99
CA VAL A 35 1.25 -15.54 31.36
C VAL A 35 2.54 -15.75 30.55
N GLY A 36 2.76 -14.93 29.53
CA GLY A 36 3.96 -14.98 28.71
C GLY A 36 5.21 -14.92 29.60
N ALA A 37 6.16 -15.81 29.36
CA ALA A 37 7.40 -15.84 30.12
C ALA A 37 8.12 -14.50 30.01
N LEU A 38 8.52 -13.91 31.14
CA LEU A 38 9.33 -12.69 31.16
C LEU A 38 10.73 -13.02 30.65
N VAL A 39 11.28 -12.18 29.75
CA VAL A 39 12.60 -12.36 29.14
C VAL A 39 13.59 -11.31 29.65
N ALA A 40 14.88 -11.66 29.71
CA ALA A 40 15.93 -10.68 29.98
C ALA A 40 16.06 -9.71 28.79
N CYS A 41 16.01 -8.39 29.05
CA CYS A 41 16.13 -7.37 28.03
C CYS A 41 17.49 -6.67 28.12
N ASP A 42 18.51 -7.35 27.64
CA ASP A 42 19.91 -6.90 27.56
C ASP A 42 20.31 -6.35 26.18
N ALA A 43 19.32 -6.18 25.31
CA ALA A 43 19.50 -5.66 23.96
C ALA A 43 19.39 -4.12 23.91
N PRO A 44 20.02 -3.45 22.91
CA PRO A 44 19.91 -2.01 22.73
C PRO A 44 18.47 -1.58 22.50
N ALA A 45 18.14 -0.34 22.85
CA ALA A 45 16.86 0.25 22.53
C ALA A 45 16.71 0.41 21.01
N TRP A 46 15.55 0.07 20.48
CA TRP A 46 15.23 0.29 19.08
C TRP A 46 15.23 1.79 18.74
N ALA A 47 15.76 2.12 17.57
CA ALA A 47 15.74 3.47 17.02
C ALA A 47 15.55 3.43 15.50
N GLU A 48 14.86 4.45 14.99
CA GLU A 48 14.78 4.70 13.55
C GLU A 48 16.13 5.13 12.97
N GLY A 49 16.34 4.89 11.68
CA GLY A 49 17.60 5.22 10.98
C GLY A 49 18.75 4.28 11.29
N VAL A 50 18.58 3.32 12.20
CA VAL A 50 19.59 2.30 12.52
C VAL A 50 19.33 1.03 11.71
N THR A 51 20.40 0.48 11.10
CA THR A 51 20.31 -0.81 10.41
C THR A 51 20.29 -1.95 11.42
N TRP A 52 19.22 -2.71 11.44
CA TRP A 52 19.05 -3.90 12.24
C TRP A 52 19.23 -5.14 11.36
N THR A 53 20.26 -5.93 11.64
CA THR A 53 20.52 -7.16 10.89
C THR A 53 19.58 -8.29 11.31
N ALA A 54 19.25 -9.19 10.40
CA ALA A 54 18.46 -10.38 10.72
C ALA A 54 19.05 -11.12 11.92
N GLY A 55 18.22 -11.48 12.91
CA GLY A 55 18.63 -12.09 14.17
C GLY A 55 19.06 -11.12 15.26
N SER A 56 19.30 -9.82 14.98
CA SER A 56 19.61 -8.83 16.02
C SER A 56 18.42 -8.61 16.95
N ARG A 57 18.70 -8.34 18.22
CA ARG A 57 17.67 -8.09 19.24
C ARG A 57 17.63 -6.63 19.62
N VAL A 58 16.43 -6.15 19.93
CA VAL A 58 16.19 -4.76 20.37
C VAL A 58 15.13 -4.73 21.46
N THR A 59 15.17 -3.70 22.30
CA THR A 59 14.09 -3.42 23.26
C THR A 59 13.21 -2.28 22.75
N TYR A 60 11.89 -2.44 22.83
CA TYR A 60 10.92 -1.40 22.51
C TYR A 60 9.65 -1.58 23.35
N GLY A 61 9.13 -0.50 23.96
CA GLY A 61 7.89 -0.53 24.74
C GLY A 61 7.88 -1.56 25.89
N GLY A 62 9.04 -1.80 26.52
CA GLY A 62 9.15 -2.78 27.61
C GLY A 62 9.10 -4.25 27.17
N ARG A 63 9.34 -4.53 25.90
CA ARG A 63 9.40 -5.87 25.30
C ARG A 63 10.70 -6.06 24.53
N LEU A 64 11.11 -7.32 24.39
CA LEU A 64 12.25 -7.73 23.59
C LEU A 64 11.75 -8.22 22.22
N TYR A 65 12.40 -7.75 21.15
CA TYR A 65 12.11 -8.14 19.78
C TYR A 65 13.37 -8.65 19.07
N GLN A 66 13.19 -9.51 18.08
CA GLN A 66 14.25 -9.98 17.20
C GLN A 66 13.93 -9.65 15.74
N ALA A 67 14.87 -9.03 15.03
CA ALA A 67 14.72 -8.73 13.61
C ALA A 67 14.65 -10.02 12.78
N LEU A 68 13.61 -10.17 11.97
CA LEU A 68 13.42 -11.29 11.05
C LEU A 68 14.28 -11.14 9.80
N VAL A 69 14.45 -9.92 9.32
CA VAL A 69 15.22 -9.57 8.13
C VAL A 69 16.11 -8.37 8.42
N THR A 70 17.19 -8.22 7.67
CA THR A 70 18.02 -7.02 7.74
C THR A 70 17.28 -5.84 7.12
N HIS A 71 17.05 -4.78 7.91
CA HIS A 71 16.33 -3.59 7.47
C HIS A 71 16.79 -2.34 8.23
N THR A 72 16.49 -1.18 7.65
CA THR A 72 16.73 0.12 8.28
C THR A 72 15.41 0.86 8.35
N PRO A 73 14.74 0.98 9.51
CA PRO A 73 13.53 1.78 9.64
C PRO A 73 13.82 3.23 9.25
N PRO A 74 13.12 3.81 8.26
CA PRO A 74 13.33 5.21 7.91
C PRO A 74 12.96 6.13 9.08
N ALA A 75 13.70 7.21 9.24
CA ALA A 75 13.38 8.19 10.28
C ALA A 75 11.99 8.81 10.04
N GLY A 76 11.14 8.82 11.07
CA GLY A 76 9.77 9.33 10.99
C GLY A 76 8.75 8.37 10.36
N ALA A 77 9.17 7.17 9.94
CA ALA A 77 8.24 6.21 9.31
C ALA A 77 7.38 5.42 10.32
N GLY A 78 7.69 5.50 11.62
CA GLY A 78 6.93 4.78 12.65
C GLY A 78 7.06 3.25 12.58
N TRP A 79 8.08 2.72 11.91
CA TRP A 79 8.31 1.27 11.76
C TRP A 79 8.82 0.62 13.04
N THR A 80 8.11 0.88 14.13
CA THR A 80 8.48 0.30 15.42
C THR A 80 8.31 -1.22 15.42
N PRO A 81 9.05 -1.96 16.27
CA PRO A 81 8.91 -3.41 16.37
C PRO A 81 7.50 -3.90 16.63
N ALA A 82 6.70 -3.12 17.37
CA ALA A 82 5.31 -3.43 17.63
C ALA A 82 4.38 -3.13 16.45
N ALA A 83 4.69 -2.12 15.63
CA ALA A 83 3.87 -1.70 14.51
C ALA A 83 4.10 -2.56 13.26
N VAL A 84 5.28 -3.17 13.09
CA VAL A 84 5.65 -3.93 11.90
C VAL A 84 6.06 -5.36 12.26
N PRO A 85 5.11 -6.22 12.67
CA PRO A 85 5.39 -7.60 13.08
C PRO A 85 5.98 -8.46 11.94
N ALA A 86 5.85 -8.02 10.69
CA ALA A 86 6.50 -8.69 9.55
C ALA A 86 8.03 -8.57 9.56
N LEU A 87 8.59 -7.59 10.27
CA LEU A 87 10.03 -7.37 10.39
C LEU A 87 10.60 -7.86 11.74
N TRP A 88 9.72 -8.16 12.71
CA TRP A 88 10.11 -8.42 14.08
C TRP A 88 9.36 -9.59 14.71
N THR A 89 10.07 -10.46 15.39
CA THR A 89 9.46 -11.45 16.31
C THR A 89 9.43 -10.86 17.71
N ASP A 90 8.26 -10.82 18.32
CA ASP A 90 8.09 -10.48 19.74
C ASP A 90 8.55 -11.65 20.61
N LEU A 91 9.60 -11.45 21.41
CA LEU A 91 10.18 -12.46 22.28
C LEU A 91 9.61 -12.43 23.70
N GLY A 92 8.79 -11.43 24.06
CA GLY A 92 8.13 -11.34 25.36
C GLY A 92 8.39 -10.04 26.11
N ALA A 93 7.72 -9.90 27.28
CA ALA A 93 7.87 -8.74 28.15
C ALA A 93 9.19 -8.81 28.95
N CYS A 94 9.82 -7.63 29.15
CA CYS A 94 11.07 -7.51 29.88
C CYS A 94 10.93 -7.79 31.37
N THR A 95 11.85 -8.55 31.97
CA THR A 95 12.00 -8.65 33.43
C THR A 95 12.62 -7.35 33.95
N GLY A 96 11.90 -6.63 34.84
CA GLY A 96 12.46 -5.48 35.58
C GLY A 96 12.34 -4.11 34.92
N GLY A 97 11.46 -3.94 33.93
CA GLY A 97 11.17 -2.63 33.32
C GLY A 97 10.25 -1.79 34.18
N THR A 98 10.76 -0.72 34.79
CA THR A 98 9.94 0.41 35.27
C THR A 98 9.35 1.10 34.03
N PRO A 99 8.06 1.47 34.02
CA PRO A 99 7.48 2.20 32.88
C PRO A 99 8.18 3.54 32.74
N SER A 100 8.73 3.81 31.54
CA SER A 100 9.26 5.12 31.18
C SER A 100 8.13 6.14 31.22
N PRO A 101 8.32 7.32 31.83
CA PRO A 101 7.26 8.31 31.93
C PRO A 101 6.89 8.86 30.55
N SER A 102 5.58 8.94 30.31
CA SER A 102 4.97 9.75 29.25
C SER A 102 5.56 11.16 29.24
N PRO A 103 5.70 11.80 28.07
CA PRO A 103 6.21 13.15 27.99
C PRO A 103 5.25 14.09 28.72
N THR A 104 5.74 14.67 29.80
CA THR A 104 5.07 15.73 30.56
C THR A 104 4.89 16.96 29.68
N THR A 105 3.67 17.42 29.62
CA THR A 105 3.26 18.71 29.06
C THR A 105 4.10 19.85 29.68
N ARG A 106 4.75 20.63 28.83
CA ARG A 106 5.46 21.85 29.17
C ARG A 106 4.45 22.93 29.62
N PRO A 107 4.70 23.64 30.75
CA PRO A 107 3.87 24.77 31.16
C PRO A 107 3.95 25.93 30.17
N PRO A 108 2.89 26.76 30.05
CA PRO A 108 2.89 27.89 29.13
C PRO A 108 3.81 29.02 29.66
N SER A 109 4.62 29.57 28.78
CA SER A 109 5.43 30.76 29.00
C SER A 109 4.56 32.02 28.94
N PRO A 110 4.81 33.04 29.76
CA PRO A 110 3.94 34.20 29.84
C PRO A 110 4.04 35.13 28.62
N SER A 111 2.90 35.63 28.23
CA SER A 111 2.66 36.62 27.18
C SER A 111 3.33 37.97 27.54
N PRO A 112 4.02 38.62 26.62
CA PRO A 112 4.32 40.04 26.80
C PRO A 112 3.16 40.91 26.28
N SER A 113 2.85 41.88 27.14
CA SER A 113 1.82 42.89 26.99
C SER A 113 2.04 43.79 25.77
N ALA A 114 0.93 44.23 25.23
CA ALA A 114 0.83 45.13 24.08
C ALA A 114 1.36 46.56 24.38
N SER A 115 1.98 47.14 23.36
CA SER A 115 1.96 48.60 23.20
C SER A 115 1.69 48.95 21.74
N ALA A 116 0.62 49.68 21.56
CA ALA A 116 0.13 50.14 20.26
C ALA A 116 0.76 51.48 19.87
N SER A 117 1.00 51.68 18.59
CA SER A 117 0.64 52.94 17.91
C SER A 117 0.69 52.79 16.39
N PRO A 118 -0.11 53.53 15.63
CA PRO A 118 -0.55 53.15 14.31
C PRO A 118 0.35 53.74 13.24
N THR A 119 0.68 52.90 12.24
CA THR A 119 1.27 53.39 10.99
C THR A 119 0.32 53.05 9.84
N VAL A 120 -0.07 54.08 9.13
CA VAL A 120 -0.95 54.05 7.95
C VAL A 120 -0.52 53.00 6.92
N SER A 121 -1.45 52.12 6.59
CA SER A 121 -1.35 51.13 5.55
C SER A 121 -1.48 51.76 4.17
N PRO A 122 -0.61 51.44 3.19
CA PRO A 122 -0.89 51.77 1.81
C PRO A 122 -1.96 50.79 1.27
N THR A 123 -2.92 51.35 0.58
CA THR A 123 -3.99 50.66 -0.13
C THR A 123 -3.41 49.55 -1.00
N PRO A 124 -3.85 48.28 -0.92
CA PRO A 124 -3.40 47.25 -1.83
C PRO A 124 -3.97 47.53 -3.22
N THR A 125 -3.06 47.77 -4.15
CA THR A 125 -3.38 47.73 -5.59
C THR A 125 -3.86 46.33 -5.92
N ALA A 126 -5.08 46.19 -6.41
CA ALA A 126 -5.65 44.92 -6.83
C ALA A 126 -4.73 44.27 -7.87
N SER A 127 -4.13 43.15 -7.47
CA SER A 127 -3.45 42.23 -8.38
C SER A 127 -4.51 41.70 -9.39
N PRO A 128 -4.23 41.61 -10.67
CA PRO A 128 -5.20 41.08 -11.62
C PRO A 128 -5.51 39.63 -11.25
N THR A 129 -6.77 39.39 -10.93
CA THR A 129 -7.31 38.02 -10.73
C THR A 129 -7.04 37.25 -12.04
N PRO A 130 -6.31 36.11 -11.98
CA PRO A 130 -6.23 35.26 -13.17
C PRO A 130 -7.64 34.75 -13.46
N THR A 131 -8.18 35.15 -14.57
CA THR A 131 -9.41 34.55 -15.13
C THR A 131 -9.12 33.10 -15.45
N THR A 132 -9.53 32.22 -14.56
CA THR A 132 -9.45 30.76 -14.76
C THR A 132 -10.62 30.35 -15.68
N PRO A 133 -10.36 29.78 -16.86
CA PRO A 133 -11.38 29.09 -17.61
C PRO A 133 -11.54 27.70 -16.95
N GLY A 134 -12.52 27.53 -16.10
CA GLY A 134 -12.82 26.26 -15.48
C GLY A 134 -13.87 26.45 -14.39
N GLY A 135 -15.11 26.06 -14.66
CA GLY A 135 -16.12 25.93 -13.63
C GLY A 135 -15.76 24.82 -12.64
N ASP A 136 -16.44 24.79 -11.48
CA ASP A 136 -16.25 23.78 -10.42
C ASP A 136 -16.64 22.36 -10.86
N THR A 137 -17.09 22.15 -12.09
CA THR A 137 -17.53 20.85 -12.62
C THR A 137 -16.92 20.57 -13.99
N CYS A 138 -16.50 19.33 -14.21
CA CYS A 138 -15.99 18.85 -15.48
C CYS A 138 -16.37 17.38 -15.73
N ALA A 139 -16.31 16.98 -17.01
CA ALA A 139 -16.69 15.62 -17.39
C ALA A 139 -15.77 14.56 -16.78
N LEU A 140 -16.37 13.42 -16.43
CA LEU A 140 -15.63 12.21 -16.08
C LEU A 140 -14.77 11.77 -17.26
N ARG A 141 -13.51 11.44 -17.01
CA ARG A 141 -12.63 10.81 -17.99
C ARG A 141 -12.78 9.30 -17.90
N SER A 142 -12.91 8.66 -19.03
CA SER A 142 -12.89 7.19 -19.13
C SER A 142 -11.47 6.65 -18.98
N ARG A 143 -11.37 5.34 -18.83
CA ARG A 143 -10.07 4.65 -18.76
C ARG A 143 -9.18 5.05 -19.95
N PRO A 144 -7.95 5.52 -19.70
CA PRO A 144 -6.99 5.83 -20.76
C PRO A 144 -6.77 4.62 -21.69
N THR A 145 -6.89 4.81 -22.99
CA THR A 145 -6.68 3.75 -24.00
C THR A 145 -5.20 3.54 -24.29
N GLY A 146 -4.40 4.60 -24.29
CA GLY A 146 -2.95 4.57 -24.50
C GLY A 146 -2.15 4.09 -23.29
N LYS A 147 -0.83 4.26 -23.37
CA LYS A 147 0.08 3.96 -22.26
C LYS A 147 -0.14 4.91 -21.09
N VAL A 148 0.11 4.38 -19.89
CA VAL A 148 -0.07 5.09 -18.63
C VAL A 148 1.30 5.34 -17.98
N LEU A 149 1.54 6.59 -17.63
CA LEU A 149 2.52 6.99 -16.62
C LEU A 149 1.73 7.57 -15.46
N GLN A 150 1.56 6.75 -14.42
CA GLN A 150 0.83 7.09 -13.20
C GLN A 150 1.82 7.57 -12.14
N GLY A 151 1.48 8.65 -11.45
CA GLY A 151 2.24 9.11 -10.30
C GLY A 151 1.33 9.44 -9.12
N TYR A 152 1.74 9.06 -7.93
CA TYR A 152 1.11 9.54 -6.72
C TYR A 152 1.48 10.99 -6.49
N TRP A 153 0.50 11.86 -6.37
CA TRP A 153 0.68 13.25 -6.00
C TRP A 153 0.44 13.41 -4.50
N GLU A 154 1.47 13.82 -3.78
CA GLU A 154 1.40 14.01 -2.35
C GLU A 154 0.77 15.35 -2.01
N ASN A 155 -0.26 15.33 -1.18
CA ASN A 155 -0.99 16.54 -0.74
C ASN A 155 -0.32 17.27 0.43
N TRP A 156 0.94 16.96 0.73
CA TRP A 156 1.75 17.59 1.77
C TRP A 156 3.10 18.09 1.23
N ASP A 157 3.76 18.95 2.02
CA ASP A 157 5.10 19.45 1.72
C ASP A 157 6.16 18.56 2.34
N GLY A 158 6.65 17.58 1.60
CA GLY A 158 7.72 16.70 2.04
C GLY A 158 9.10 17.37 2.14
N ALA A 159 9.29 18.56 1.53
CA ALA A 159 10.55 19.32 1.71
C ALA A 159 10.70 19.82 3.15
N ALA A 160 9.61 20.18 3.81
CA ALA A 160 9.61 20.67 5.18
C ALA A 160 10.04 19.61 6.20
N ASN A 161 9.76 18.32 5.93
CA ASN A 161 10.15 17.19 6.79
C ASN A 161 11.38 16.41 6.25
N GLY A 162 11.99 16.88 5.14
CA GLY A 162 13.18 16.27 4.55
C GLY A 162 12.92 15.00 3.72
N VAL A 163 11.67 14.62 3.48
CA VAL A 163 11.33 13.41 2.68
C VAL A 163 11.72 13.60 1.22
N HIS A 164 11.35 14.74 0.59
CA HIS A 164 11.82 15.11 -0.75
C HIS A 164 12.32 16.56 -0.77
N PRO A 165 13.50 16.81 -0.21
CA PRO A 165 14.01 18.16 -0.02
C PRO A 165 14.19 18.90 -1.36
N GLY A 166 13.88 20.20 -1.35
CA GLY A 166 14.10 21.10 -2.48
C GLY A 166 12.93 21.29 -3.43
N LEU A 167 11.88 20.47 -3.37
CA LEU A 167 10.70 20.66 -4.23
C LEU A 167 9.67 21.62 -3.60
N GLY A 168 9.39 21.45 -2.31
CA GLY A 168 8.28 22.10 -1.64
C GLY A 168 6.93 21.47 -2.03
N TRP A 169 5.85 22.13 -1.60
CA TRP A 169 4.52 21.75 -2.02
C TRP A 169 4.27 22.21 -3.48
N ILE A 170 3.74 21.33 -4.32
CA ILE A 170 3.35 21.67 -5.69
C ILE A 170 1.84 21.46 -5.89
N PRO A 171 1.14 22.34 -6.62
CA PRO A 171 -0.27 22.13 -6.93
C PRO A 171 -0.44 20.98 -7.93
N ILE A 172 -1.57 20.28 -7.89
CA ILE A 172 -1.89 19.24 -8.88
C ILE A 172 -1.97 19.80 -10.33
N THR A 173 -2.10 21.11 -10.45
CA THR A 173 -2.13 21.84 -11.73
C THR A 173 -0.76 22.26 -12.22
N ASP A 174 0.33 21.86 -11.53
CA ASP A 174 1.69 22.20 -11.95
C ASP A 174 1.96 21.63 -13.36
N SER A 175 2.29 22.52 -14.30
CA SER A 175 2.51 22.16 -15.70
C SER A 175 3.68 21.20 -15.92
N ARG A 176 4.62 21.12 -14.96
CA ARG A 176 5.73 20.16 -15.00
C ARG A 176 5.25 18.72 -14.95
N ILE A 177 4.14 18.44 -14.23
CA ILE A 177 3.57 17.09 -14.14
C ILE A 177 3.26 16.55 -15.54
N THR A 178 2.45 17.26 -16.31
CA THR A 178 2.14 16.84 -17.69
C THR A 178 3.32 17.03 -18.65
N GLY A 179 4.14 18.07 -18.43
CA GLY A 179 5.34 18.37 -19.21
C GLY A 179 6.35 17.22 -19.21
N HIS A 180 6.50 16.52 -18.09
CA HIS A 180 7.35 15.33 -17.95
C HIS A 180 6.62 14.02 -18.30
N GLY A 181 5.36 14.08 -18.73
CA GLY A 181 4.66 12.94 -19.33
C GLY A 181 3.71 12.19 -18.42
N TYR A 182 3.48 12.61 -17.17
CA TYR A 182 2.39 12.03 -16.38
C TYR A 182 1.05 12.27 -17.07
N ASN A 183 0.24 11.24 -17.19
CA ASN A 183 -1.10 11.33 -17.75
C ASN A 183 -2.16 10.71 -16.81
N VAL A 184 -1.74 10.11 -15.71
CA VAL A 184 -2.59 9.70 -14.58
C VAL A 184 -1.94 10.19 -13.30
N VAL A 185 -2.72 10.86 -12.47
CA VAL A 185 -2.31 11.29 -11.15
C VAL A 185 -3.26 10.70 -10.11
N THR A 186 -2.68 10.11 -9.09
CA THR A 186 -3.39 9.53 -7.96
C THR A 186 -3.16 10.42 -6.75
N ALA A 187 -4.20 11.16 -6.33
CA ALA A 187 -4.10 12.10 -5.22
C ALA A 187 -4.05 11.34 -3.88
N ALA A 188 -2.98 11.53 -3.13
CA ALA A 188 -2.67 10.84 -1.88
C ALA A 188 -2.53 11.87 -0.76
N PHE A 189 -3.17 11.72 0.40
CA PHE A 189 -4.26 10.81 0.76
C PHE A 189 -5.33 11.60 1.51
N PRO A 190 -6.61 11.19 1.53
CA PRO A 190 -7.58 11.72 2.47
C PRO A 190 -7.26 11.26 3.89
N VAL A 191 -7.71 12.00 4.89
CA VAL A 191 -7.71 11.52 6.27
C VAL A 191 -8.94 10.62 6.49
N ILE A 192 -8.71 9.45 7.06
CA ILE A 192 -9.77 8.49 7.41
C ILE A 192 -9.79 8.37 8.92
N ARG A 193 -10.93 8.72 9.52
CA ARG A 193 -11.12 8.62 10.98
C ARG A 193 -11.45 7.18 11.36
N ALA A 194 -11.28 6.85 12.65
CA ALA A 194 -11.54 5.52 13.19
C ALA A 194 -12.99 5.03 12.96
N ASP A 195 -13.95 5.93 12.85
CA ASP A 195 -15.35 5.61 12.54
C ASP A 195 -15.63 5.40 11.03
N GLY A 196 -14.61 5.54 10.18
CA GLY A 196 -14.73 5.47 8.73
C GLY A 196 -15.05 6.82 8.05
N THR A 197 -15.17 7.91 8.79
CA THR A 197 -15.39 9.23 8.18
C THR A 197 -14.17 9.68 7.39
N VAL A 198 -14.37 10.00 6.12
CA VAL A 198 -13.33 10.50 5.20
C VAL A 198 -13.35 12.01 5.16
N LEU A 199 -12.19 12.64 5.30
CA LEU A 199 -11.98 14.08 5.15
C LEU A 199 -11.10 14.34 3.92
N TRP A 200 -11.46 15.38 3.16
CA TRP A 200 -10.70 15.90 2.03
C TRP A 200 -10.84 17.41 1.99
N GLU A 201 -10.05 18.08 2.82
CA GLU A 201 -10.08 19.54 3.00
C GLU A 201 -8.71 20.04 3.48
N ASP A 202 -8.40 21.31 3.21
CA ASP A 202 -7.16 21.93 3.67
C ASP A 202 -7.08 21.89 5.19
N GLY A 203 -5.90 21.49 5.71
CA GLY A 203 -5.69 21.42 7.14
C GLY A 203 -6.36 20.23 7.84
N MET A 204 -6.91 19.26 7.11
CA MET A 204 -7.41 18.00 7.69
C MET A 204 -6.31 17.25 8.46
N ASP A 205 -5.06 17.48 8.11
CA ASP A 205 -3.86 17.12 8.85
C ASP A 205 -2.81 18.23 8.69
N ALA A 206 -1.77 18.21 9.52
CA ALA A 206 -0.72 19.24 9.55
C ALA A 206 0.02 19.33 8.19
N GLY A 207 0.04 20.54 7.61
CA GLY A 207 0.74 20.79 6.34
C GLY A 207 0.06 20.24 5.09
N VAL A 208 -1.12 19.63 5.23
CA VAL A 208 -1.89 19.07 4.12
C VAL A 208 -2.70 20.15 3.40
N LYS A 209 -2.67 20.09 2.06
CA LYS A 209 -3.49 20.92 1.16
C LYS A 209 -4.12 20.07 0.09
N VAL A 210 -5.38 20.32 -0.22
CA VAL A 210 -6.12 19.60 -1.25
C VAL A 210 -6.47 20.49 -2.44
N PRO A 211 -6.55 19.96 -3.66
CA PRO A 211 -6.99 20.73 -4.80
C PRO A 211 -8.49 21.06 -4.70
N THR A 212 -8.85 22.26 -5.08
CA THR A 212 -10.25 22.64 -5.25
C THR A 212 -10.88 21.87 -6.43
N PRO A 213 -12.21 21.75 -6.52
CA PRO A 213 -12.88 21.17 -7.69
C PRO A 213 -12.44 21.80 -9.02
N ALA A 214 -12.29 23.11 -9.06
CA ALA A 214 -11.81 23.82 -10.24
C ALA A 214 -10.36 23.44 -10.62
N GLN A 215 -9.48 23.28 -9.63
CA GLN A 215 -8.09 22.84 -9.89
C GLN A 215 -8.03 21.40 -10.43
N VAL A 216 -8.87 20.49 -9.94
CA VAL A 216 -8.98 19.14 -10.51
C VAL A 216 -9.45 19.23 -11.97
N CYS A 217 -10.46 20.05 -12.28
CA CYS A 217 -10.92 20.27 -13.65
C CYS A 217 -9.82 20.88 -14.54
N GLN A 218 -9.02 21.81 -14.02
CA GLN A 218 -7.88 22.38 -14.74
C GLN A 218 -6.81 21.32 -15.03
N ALA A 219 -6.47 20.47 -14.04
CA ALA A 219 -5.54 19.36 -14.23
C ALA A 219 -6.05 18.38 -15.30
N LYS A 220 -7.35 18.07 -15.27
CA LYS A 220 -7.99 17.25 -16.29
C LYS A 220 -7.95 17.92 -17.68
N ALA A 221 -8.21 19.20 -17.77
CA ALA A 221 -8.10 19.95 -19.03
C ALA A 221 -6.66 19.93 -19.60
N ALA A 222 -5.65 19.91 -18.73
CA ALA A 222 -4.24 19.75 -19.10
C ALA A 222 -3.86 18.32 -19.54
N GLY A 223 -4.79 17.36 -19.51
CA GLY A 223 -4.57 15.99 -19.99
C GLY A 223 -4.53 14.91 -18.91
N LEU A 224 -4.57 15.26 -17.62
CA LEU A 224 -4.51 14.29 -16.54
C LEU A 224 -5.85 13.55 -16.35
N THR A 225 -5.78 12.25 -16.10
CA THR A 225 -6.81 11.48 -15.39
C THR A 225 -6.49 11.56 -13.91
N VAL A 226 -7.46 11.95 -13.08
CA VAL A 226 -7.21 12.22 -11.66
C VAL A 226 -8.01 11.23 -10.79
N LEU A 227 -7.29 10.40 -10.04
CA LEU A 227 -7.85 9.42 -9.09
C LEU A 227 -7.66 9.91 -7.66
N LEU A 228 -8.53 9.50 -6.75
CA LEU A 228 -8.30 9.62 -5.30
C LEU A 228 -7.82 8.28 -4.77
N SER A 229 -6.66 8.25 -4.11
CA SER A 229 -6.17 7.05 -3.41
C SER A 229 -6.67 7.03 -1.98
N ILE A 230 -7.00 5.84 -1.50
CA ILE A 230 -7.40 5.59 -0.11
C ILE A 230 -6.46 4.58 0.53
N GLY A 231 -5.98 4.89 1.73
CA GLY A 231 -5.03 4.04 2.45
C GLY A 231 -3.65 4.68 2.55
N GLY A 232 -2.65 3.96 2.05
CA GLY A 232 -1.23 4.26 2.26
C GLY A 232 -0.70 3.70 3.58
N ALA A 233 0.61 3.82 3.81
CA ALA A 233 1.32 3.17 4.91
C ALA A 233 0.78 3.52 6.32
N THR A 234 0.17 4.69 6.50
CA THR A 234 -0.26 5.20 7.81
C THR A 234 -1.77 5.39 7.97
N ALA A 235 -2.55 5.25 6.90
CA ALA A 235 -3.98 5.56 6.88
C ALA A 235 -4.84 4.31 6.64
N GLY A 236 -4.83 3.38 7.61
CA GLY A 236 -5.68 2.19 7.58
C GLY A 236 -7.16 2.50 7.80
N ILE A 237 -8.02 1.60 7.33
CA ILE A 237 -9.46 1.54 7.62
C ILE A 237 -9.70 0.35 8.52
N ASP A 238 -10.53 0.49 9.55
CA ASP A 238 -10.98 -0.69 10.32
C ASP A 238 -11.90 -1.56 9.45
N LEU A 239 -11.28 -2.48 8.72
CA LEU A 239 -11.97 -3.43 7.87
C LEU A 239 -12.65 -4.58 8.64
N SER A 240 -12.56 -4.62 9.98
CA SER A 240 -13.31 -5.58 10.79
C SER A 240 -14.78 -5.21 10.94
N SER A 241 -15.12 -3.92 10.74
CA SER A 241 -16.45 -3.34 10.98
C SER A 241 -17.17 -2.97 9.68
N SER A 242 -18.33 -3.58 9.43
CA SER A 242 -19.19 -3.19 8.32
C SER A 242 -19.79 -1.78 8.49
N ALA A 243 -20.00 -1.32 9.73
CA ALA A 243 -20.46 0.03 10.00
C ALA A 243 -19.42 1.09 9.60
N VAL A 244 -18.13 0.82 9.85
CA VAL A 244 -17.02 1.66 9.38
C VAL A 244 -16.96 1.66 7.85
N ALA A 245 -17.12 0.51 7.21
CA ALA A 245 -17.17 0.41 5.74
C ALA A 245 -18.33 1.24 5.15
N ASP A 246 -19.51 1.18 5.74
CA ASP A 246 -20.69 1.96 5.30
C ASP A 246 -20.47 3.46 5.50
N ARG A 247 -19.90 3.86 6.65
CA ARG A 247 -19.56 5.24 6.93
C ARG A 247 -18.54 5.78 5.94
N PHE A 248 -17.52 4.98 5.62
CA PHE A 248 -16.53 5.32 4.61
C PHE A 248 -17.20 5.62 3.26
N VAL A 249 -18.05 4.73 2.77
CA VAL A 249 -18.78 4.94 1.50
C VAL A 249 -19.64 6.20 1.55
N ALA A 250 -20.38 6.40 2.63
CA ALA A 250 -21.27 7.56 2.79
C ALA A 250 -20.51 8.91 2.76
N THR A 251 -19.24 8.91 3.18
CA THR A 251 -18.45 10.15 3.26
C THR A 251 -17.50 10.35 2.09
N VAL A 252 -16.94 9.28 1.51
CA VAL A 252 -16.04 9.39 0.35
C VAL A 252 -16.79 9.71 -0.96
N VAL A 253 -17.98 9.16 -1.18
CA VAL A 253 -18.73 9.36 -2.43
C VAL A 253 -19.07 10.83 -2.70
N PRO A 254 -19.55 11.63 -1.71
CA PRO A 254 -19.71 13.07 -1.90
C PRO A 254 -18.41 13.79 -2.28
N ILE A 255 -17.26 13.40 -1.70
CA ILE A 255 -15.94 13.96 -2.01
C ILE A 255 -15.58 13.67 -3.48
N LEU A 256 -15.68 12.39 -3.90
CA LEU A 256 -15.38 11.97 -5.26
C LEU A 256 -16.20 12.74 -6.30
N LYS A 257 -17.49 12.93 -6.04
CA LYS A 257 -18.40 13.70 -6.91
C LYS A 257 -18.06 15.17 -6.93
N ARG A 258 -17.92 15.79 -5.75
CA ARG A 258 -17.65 17.24 -5.62
C ARG A 258 -16.35 17.64 -6.29
N HIS A 259 -15.29 16.84 -6.12
CA HIS A 259 -13.96 17.14 -6.66
C HIS A 259 -13.72 16.59 -8.07
N ASN A 260 -14.75 16.02 -8.73
CA ASN A 260 -14.67 15.54 -10.12
C ASN A 260 -13.57 14.47 -10.35
N PHE A 261 -13.29 13.62 -9.36
CA PHE A 261 -12.34 12.52 -9.53
C PHE A 261 -12.84 11.55 -10.60
N ASP A 262 -11.91 11.02 -11.39
CA ASP A 262 -12.20 10.07 -12.47
C ASP A 262 -12.27 8.62 -11.97
N GLY A 263 -11.77 8.35 -10.77
CA GLY A 263 -11.75 7.02 -10.17
C GLY A 263 -11.27 7.04 -8.73
N ILE A 264 -11.30 5.86 -8.13
CA ILE A 264 -10.74 5.55 -6.83
C ILE A 264 -9.61 4.53 -6.97
N ASP A 265 -8.53 4.74 -6.23
CA ASP A 265 -7.39 3.85 -6.12
C ASP A 265 -7.37 3.24 -4.71
N ILE A 266 -7.14 1.94 -4.61
CA ILE A 266 -7.18 1.19 -3.35
C ILE A 266 -5.75 0.85 -2.94
N ASP A 267 -5.23 1.57 -1.96
CA ASP A 267 -3.86 1.44 -1.44
C ASP A 267 -3.88 1.01 0.04
N ILE A 268 -4.67 -0.02 0.35
CA ILE A 268 -4.79 -0.56 1.71
C ILE A 268 -3.61 -1.47 2.02
N GLU A 269 -2.73 -1.01 2.90
CA GLU A 269 -1.49 -1.68 3.30
C GLU A 269 -1.58 -2.33 4.69
N THR A 270 -2.65 -2.06 5.44
CA THR A 270 -2.86 -2.59 6.79
C THR A 270 -4.31 -3.04 7.01
N GLY A 271 -4.52 -3.98 7.94
CA GLY A 271 -5.86 -4.42 8.34
C GLY A 271 -6.56 -5.39 7.38
N LEU A 272 -6.03 -5.63 6.19
CA LEU A 272 -6.56 -6.62 5.26
C LEU A 272 -5.88 -7.97 5.47
N THR A 273 -6.67 -9.01 5.69
CA THR A 273 -6.17 -10.38 5.92
C THR A 273 -6.97 -11.40 5.11
N GLY A 274 -6.29 -12.40 4.57
CA GLY A 274 -6.92 -13.56 3.94
C GLY A 274 -7.44 -14.56 4.97
N SER A 275 -8.49 -15.29 4.62
CA SER A 275 -9.14 -16.28 5.50
C SER A 275 -8.35 -17.59 5.66
N GLY A 276 -7.31 -17.82 4.84
CA GLY A 276 -6.67 -19.13 4.72
C GLY A 276 -7.32 -20.06 3.69
N ASN A 277 -8.51 -19.73 3.21
CA ASN A 277 -9.21 -20.42 2.13
C ASN A 277 -9.61 -19.41 1.04
N ILE A 278 -9.05 -19.54 -0.16
CA ILE A 278 -9.25 -18.59 -1.26
C ILE A 278 -10.73 -18.45 -1.69
N ASN A 279 -11.53 -19.48 -1.45
CA ASN A 279 -12.95 -19.50 -1.79
C ASN A 279 -13.85 -18.93 -0.68
N GLN A 280 -13.26 -18.45 0.43
CA GLN A 280 -13.98 -17.83 1.54
C GLN A 280 -13.38 -16.45 1.82
N LEU A 281 -14.23 -15.45 1.86
CA LEU A 281 -13.79 -14.11 2.25
C LEU A 281 -13.62 -14.01 3.76
N SER A 282 -12.54 -13.41 4.21
CA SER A 282 -12.44 -12.93 5.58
C SER A 282 -13.37 -11.73 5.81
N PRO A 283 -13.66 -11.35 7.06
CA PRO A 283 -14.42 -10.12 7.34
C PRO A 283 -13.78 -8.87 6.70
N SER A 284 -12.45 -8.74 6.74
CA SER A 284 -11.75 -7.58 6.17
C SER A 284 -11.85 -7.55 4.64
N GLN A 285 -11.74 -8.70 3.97
CA GLN A 285 -11.94 -8.81 2.53
C GLN A 285 -13.39 -8.47 2.14
N ALA A 286 -14.36 -8.99 2.88
CA ALA A 286 -15.78 -8.72 2.63
C ALA A 286 -16.09 -7.22 2.79
N ASN A 287 -15.55 -6.57 3.82
CA ASN A 287 -15.75 -5.14 4.05
C ASN A 287 -15.02 -4.27 3.03
N LEU A 288 -13.83 -4.64 2.56
CA LEU A 288 -13.17 -3.90 1.48
C LEU A 288 -13.96 -4.04 0.16
N ILE A 289 -14.50 -5.22 -0.15
CA ILE A 289 -15.42 -5.40 -1.28
C ILE A 289 -16.68 -4.54 -1.10
N ARG A 290 -17.24 -4.49 0.12
CA ARG A 290 -18.41 -3.65 0.44
C ARG A 290 -18.13 -2.17 0.17
N ILE A 291 -16.95 -1.68 0.55
CA ILE A 291 -16.50 -0.31 0.24
C ILE A 291 -16.46 -0.09 -1.27
N ILE A 292 -15.74 -0.94 -2.00
CA ILE A 292 -15.56 -0.78 -3.44
C ILE A 292 -16.90 -0.86 -4.17
N ASP A 293 -17.72 -1.87 -3.90
CA ASP A 293 -19.05 -2.02 -4.51
C ASP A 293 -19.95 -0.82 -4.17
N GLY A 294 -19.93 -0.37 -2.91
CA GLY A 294 -20.72 0.77 -2.45
C GLY A 294 -20.34 2.09 -3.13
N VAL A 295 -19.04 2.30 -3.38
CA VAL A 295 -18.57 3.46 -4.16
C VAL A 295 -18.98 3.31 -5.62
N LEU A 296 -18.66 2.18 -6.25
CA LEU A 296 -18.94 1.96 -7.68
C LEU A 296 -20.43 2.01 -8.03
N ALA A 297 -21.30 1.59 -7.13
CA ALA A 297 -22.76 1.64 -7.32
C ALA A 297 -23.30 3.09 -7.36
N GLN A 298 -22.62 4.03 -6.74
CA GLN A 298 -23.05 5.43 -6.63
C GLN A 298 -22.32 6.36 -7.60
N MET A 299 -21.35 5.84 -8.36
CA MET A 299 -20.59 6.58 -9.35
C MET A 299 -20.99 6.20 -10.78
N PRO A 300 -20.75 7.05 -11.80
CA PRO A 300 -21.04 6.71 -13.19
C PRO A 300 -20.35 5.42 -13.64
N ALA A 301 -20.92 4.71 -14.60
CA ALA A 301 -20.42 3.42 -15.09
C ALA A 301 -18.94 3.44 -15.57
N GLY A 302 -18.48 4.58 -16.08
CA GLY A 302 -17.09 4.78 -16.50
C GLY A 302 -16.11 5.15 -15.39
N PHE A 303 -16.56 5.27 -14.14
CA PHE A 303 -15.70 5.63 -13.00
C PHE A 303 -14.63 4.56 -12.75
N GLY A 304 -13.37 5.00 -12.59
CA GLY A 304 -12.21 4.13 -12.49
C GLY A 304 -12.06 3.40 -11.16
N LEU A 305 -11.47 2.21 -11.25
CA LEU A 305 -10.97 1.45 -10.10
C LEU A 305 -9.56 0.98 -10.41
N THR A 306 -8.61 1.36 -9.57
CA THR A 306 -7.24 0.85 -9.57
C THR A 306 -6.87 0.33 -8.18
N MET A 307 -5.84 -0.47 -8.08
CA MET A 307 -5.40 -1.04 -6.81
C MET A 307 -3.88 -1.06 -6.75
N ALA A 308 -3.31 -0.62 -5.63
CA ALA A 308 -1.88 -0.52 -5.38
C ALA A 308 -1.39 -1.41 -4.21
N PRO A 309 -1.76 -2.69 -4.15
CA PRO A 309 -1.32 -3.56 -3.06
C PRO A 309 0.20 -3.75 -3.09
N GLU A 310 0.79 -3.99 -1.92
CA GLU A 310 2.14 -4.54 -1.81
C GLU A 310 2.20 -5.97 -2.35
N THR A 311 3.41 -6.41 -2.72
CA THR A 311 3.65 -7.71 -3.34
C THR A 311 3.20 -8.90 -2.49
N ALA A 312 3.40 -8.84 -1.16
CA ALA A 312 2.95 -9.88 -0.23
C ALA A 312 1.44 -10.13 -0.31
N TYR A 313 0.66 -9.07 -0.48
CA TYR A 313 -0.79 -9.14 -0.53
C TYR A 313 -1.36 -9.72 -1.84
N VAL A 314 -0.54 -9.87 -2.88
CA VAL A 314 -0.94 -10.44 -4.17
C VAL A 314 -0.08 -11.66 -4.50
N THR A 315 1.09 -11.45 -5.10
CA THR A 315 1.95 -12.56 -5.56
C THR A 315 2.58 -13.35 -4.42
N GLY A 316 2.69 -12.77 -3.21
CA GLY A 316 3.02 -13.53 -2.01
C GLY A 316 2.05 -14.68 -1.70
N GLY A 317 0.84 -14.65 -2.26
CA GLY A 317 -0.10 -15.77 -2.23
C GLY A 317 0.39 -17.05 -2.91
N SER A 318 1.45 -16.96 -3.73
CA SER A 318 2.14 -18.14 -4.29
C SER A 318 2.92 -18.93 -3.24
N VAL A 319 3.39 -18.26 -2.18
CA VAL A 319 4.14 -18.87 -1.08
C VAL A 319 3.17 -19.52 -0.09
N THR A 320 2.17 -18.77 0.33
CA THR A 320 1.10 -19.23 1.23
C THR A 320 -0.13 -18.35 1.05
N TYR A 321 -1.31 -18.81 1.46
CA TYR A 321 -2.51 -18.00 1.45
C TYR A 321 -3.10 -17.87 2.86
N GLY A 322 -3.26 -16.63 3.31
CA GLY A 322 -3.81 -16.28 4.62
C GLY A 322 -3.03 -15.16 5.30
N SER A 323 -3.59 -14.54 6.34
CA SER A 323 -3.06 -13.30 6.89
C SER A 323 -2.86 -12.26 5.77
N ILE A 324 -1.71 -11.59 5.68
CA ILE A 324 -1.43 -10.63 4.61
C ILE A 324 -1.17 -11.30 3.25
N TRP A 325 -0.69 -12.57 3.25
CA TRP A 325 -0.25 -13.30 2.07
C TRP A 325 -1.40 -13.59 1.11
N GLY A 326 -1.41 -12.91 0.00
CA GLY A 326 -2.45 -13.04 -1.01
C GLY A 326 -3.81 -12.43 -0.61
N ALA A 327 -3.88 -11.59 0.42
CA ALA A 327 -5.14 -11.08 0.94
C ALA A 327 -5.95 -10.26 -0.08
N TYR A 328 -5.30 -9.64 -1.07
CA TYR A 328 -5.99 -8.96 -2.17
C TYR A 328 -6.51 -9.91 -3.27
N LEU A 329 -6.08 -11.17 -3.34
CA LEU A 329 -6.35 -12.05 -4.47
C LEU A 329 -7.85 -12.23 -4.80
N PRO A 330 -8.76 -12.48 -3.84
CA PRO A 330 -10.20 -12.58 -4.14
C PRO A 330 -10.78 -11.26 -4.67
N ILE A 331 -10.25 -10.12 -4.21
CA ILE A 331 -10.68 -8.77 -4.59
C ILE A 331 -10.22 -8.47 -6.01
N VAL A 332 -8.92 -8.66 -6.29
CA VAL A 332 -8.35 -8.51 -7.64
C VAL A 332 -9.09 -9.39 -8.63
N LYS A 333 -9.30 -10.68 -8.29
CA LYS A 333 -10.06 -11.61 -9.14
C LYS A 333 -11.45 -11.08 -9.46
N LYS A 334 -12.21 -10.68 -8.44
CA LYS A 334 -13.57 -10.16 -8.61
C LYS A 334 -13.65 -9.03 -9.63
N TYR A 335 -12.77 -8.03 -9.48
CA TYR A 335 -12.84 -6.83 -10.32
C TYR A 335 -12.08 -6.95 -11.65
N ALA A 336 -11.13 -7.87 -11.75
CA ALA A 336 -10.53 -8.23 -13.03
C ALA A 336 -11.52 -9.02 -13.90
N ASP A 337 -12.19 -10.04 -13.34
CA ASP A 337 -13.13 -10.91 -14.06
C ASP A 337 -14.39 -10.15 -14.52
N ASN A 338 -14.90 -9.23 -13.71
CA ASN A 338 -16.08 -8.43 -14.08
C ASN A 338 -15.75 -7.19 -14.92
N GLY A 339 -14.47 -6.96 -15.26
CA GLY A 339 -14.01 -5.88 -16.11
C GLY A 339 -13.95 -4.49 -15.45
N ARG A 340 -14.26 -4.38 -14.16
CA ARG A 340 -14.27 -3.10 -13.41
C ARG A 340 -12.88 -2.59 -13.07
N LEU A 341 -11.89 -3.49 -12.86
CA LEU A 341 -10.51 -3.10 -12.63
C LEU A 341 -9.93 -2.43 -13.89
N TRP A 342 -9.57 -1.16 -13.78
CA TRP A 342 -8.85 -0.49 -14.85
C TRP A 342 -7.47 -1.08 -15.04
N TRP A 343 -6.70 -1.14 -13.95
CA TRP A 343 -5.42 -1.83 -13.87
C TRP A 343 -5.02 -2.06 -12.41
N LEU A 344 -4.07 -2.96 -12.23
CA LEU A 344 -3.36 -3.22 -10.99
C LEU A 344 -2.04 -2.44 -11.04
N ASN A 345 -1.87 -1.47 -10.13
CA ASN A 345 -0.65 -0.68 -9.95
C ASN A 345 0.12 -1.15 -8.71
N MET A 346 0.34 -2.47 -8.62
CA MET A 346 0.99 -3.12 -7.49
C MET A 346 2.37 -2.54 -7.20
N GLN A 347 2.71 -2.40 -5.92
CA GLN A 347 3.97 -1.83 -5.43
C GLN A 347 5.10 -2.85 -5.55
N TYR A 348 6.00 -2.70 -6.55
CA TYR A 348 7.17 -3.58 -6.76
C TYR A 348 8.39 -3.07 -5.98
N TYR A 349 8.16 -2.64 -4.72
CA TYR A 349 9.17 -2.07 -3.84
C TYR A 349 8.85 -2.37 -2.37
N ASN A 350 9.73 -2.00 -1.43
CA ASN A 350 9.67 -2.19 0.01
C ASN A 350 9.71 -3.65 0.50
N GLY A 351 9.23 -4.61 -0.27
CA GLY A 351 9.20 -6.03 0.09
C GLY A 351 9.85 -6.92 -0.96
N SER A 352 9.87 -8.23 -0.74
CA SER A 352 10.26 -9.20 -1.76
C SER A 352 9.23 -9.26 -2.88
N MET A 353 9.67 -9.57 -4.08
CA MET A 353 8.83 -9.87 -5.24
C MET A 353 8.71 -11.39 -5.39
N TYR A 354 7.54 -11.89 -5.79
CA TYR A 354 7.27 -13.34 -5.81
C TYR A 354 6.81 -13.79 -7.20
N GLY A 355 7.42 -14.87 -7.69
CA GLY A 355 6.96 -15.58 -8.86
C GLY A 355 5.81 -16.55 -8.54
N CYS A 356 5.26 -17.21 -9.56
CA CYS A 356 4.12 -18.13 -9.39
C CYS A 356 4.44 -19.44 -8.66
N ALA A 357 5.71 -19.83 -8.62
CA ALA A 357 6.17 -21.06 -7.94
C ALA A 357 6.56 -20.83 -6.47
N GLY A 358 6.27 -19.64 -5.90
CA GLY A 358 6.71 -19.27 -4.56
C GLY A 358 8.17 -18.81 -4.50
N ASP A 359 8.82 -18.68 -5.64
CA ASP A 359 10.17 -18.15 -5.79
C ASP A 359 10.18 -16.66 -5.43
N SER A 360 11.21 -16.25 -4.66
CA SER A 360 11.33 -14.90 -4.11
C SER A 360 12.54 -14.18 -4.67
N TYR A 361 12.37 -12.89 -4.95
CA TYR A 361 13.40 -12.01 -5.49
C TYR A 361 13.47 -10.73 -4.63
N PRO A 362 14.67 -10.15 -4.46
CA PRO A 362 14.78 -8.83 -3.83
C PRO A 362 14.05 -7.77 -4.65
N ALA A 363 13.43 -6.80 -3.97
CA ALA A 363 12.94 -5.59 -4.63
C ALA A 363 14.10 -4.87 -5.37
N GLY A 364 13.79 -4.14 -6.44
CA GLY A 364 14.81 -3.44 -7.23
C GLY A 364 15.59 -4.33 -8.18
N THR A 365 15.10 -5.53 -8.51
CA THR A 365 15.71 -6.42 -9.50
C THR A 365 14.81 -6.60 -10.73
N VAL A 366 15.41 -6.60 -11.91
CA VAL A 366 14.69 -6.89 -13.17
C VAL A 366 14.12 -8.31 -13.15
N ALA A 367 14.84 -9.27 -12.60
CA ALA A 367 14.38 -10.65 -12.48
C ALA A 367 13.09 -10.77 -11.68
N GLY A 368 13.02 -10.11 -10.52
CA GLY A 368 11.80 -10.06 -9.69
C GLY A 368 10.65 -9.32 -10.39
N PHE A 369 10.94 -8.19 -11.03
CA PHE A 369 9.94 -7.48 -11.83
C PHE A 369 9.31 -8.40 -12.90
N VAL A 370 10.15 -9.13 -13.63
CA VAL A 370 9.69 -10.03 -14.70
C VAL A 370 8.95 -11.25 -14.15
N ALA A 371 9.47 -11.90 -13.10
CA ALA A 371 8.84 -13.07 -12.50
C ALA A 371 7.41 -12.74 -12.00
N GLN A 372 7.25 -11.64 -11.28
CA GLN A 372 5.99 -11.21 -10.71
C GLN A 372 4.97 -10.77 -11.78
N THR A 373 5.42 -9.99 -12.76
CA THR A 373 4.60 -9.54 -13.88
C THR A 373 4.10 -10.71 -14.72
N ASN A 374 4.98 -11.65 -15.04
CA ASN A 374 4.63 -12.87 -15.79
C ASN A 374 3.67 -13.75 -15.00
N CYS A 375 3.87 -13.86 -13.68
CA CYS A 375 2.98 -14.64 -12.83
C CYS A 375 1.53 -14.14 -12.95
N LEU A 376 1.31 -12.84 -12.90
CA LEU A 376 -0.03 -12.27 -13.03
C LEU A 376 -0.58 -12.36 -14.45
N ASP A 377 0.26 -12.26 -15.49
CA ASP A 377 -0.19 -12.38 -16.89
C ASP A 377 -0.60 -13.82 -17.23
N THR A 378 0.18 -14.80 -16.80
CA THR A 378 -0.13 -16.22 -17.03
C THR A 378 -1.25 -16.75 -16.13
N GLY A 379 -1.36 -16.20 -14.94
CA GLY A 379 -2.35 -16.56 -13.92
C GLY A 379 -1.71 -17.23 -12.71
N LEU A 380 -1.79 -16.56 -11.56
CA LEU A 380 -1.41 -17.11 -10.26
C LEU A 380 -2.47 -18.11 -9.80
N VAL A 381 -2.06 -19.35 -9.53
CA VAL A 381 -2.96 -20.40 -9.03
C VAL A 381 -2.76 -20.55 -7.52
N VAL A 382 -3.81 -20.31 -6.75
CA VAL A 382 -3.84 -20.50 -5.30
C VAL A 382 -5.01 -21.42 -4.94
N GLN A 383 -4.71 -22.55 -4.29
CA GLN A 383 -5.72 -23.56 -3.89
C GLN A 383 -6.71 -23.91 -5.02
N GLY A 384 -6.20 -24.04 -6.25
CA GLY A 384 -7.00 -24.36 -7.44
C GLY A 384 -7.74 -23.18 -8.08
N THR A 385 -7.69 -21.99 -7.49
CA THR A 385 -8.30 -20.78 -8.05
C THR A 385 -7.24 -19.99 -8.83
N THR A 386 -7.54 -19.65 -10.08
CA THR A 386 -6.66 -18.84 -10.93
C THR A 386 -7.02 -17.36 -10.84
N ILE A 387 -6.03 -16.54 -10.58
CA ILE A 387 -6.14 -15.08 -10.56
C ILE A 387 -5.24 -14.53 -11.67
N ARG A 388 -5.82 -13.86 -12.66
CA ARG A 388 -5.10 -13.34 -13.81
C ARG A 388 -5.31 -11.84 -13.99
N VAL A 389 -4.22 -11.12 -14.19
CA VAL A 389 -4.21 -9.72 -14.61
C VAL A 389 -3.34 -9.61 -15.86
N PRO A 390 -3.92 -9.46 -17.05
CA PRO A 390 -3.14 -9.41 -18.29
C PRO A 390 -2.26 -8.15 -18.36
N LEU A 391 -1.21 -8.19 -19.19
CA LEU A 391 -0.20 -7.11 -19.29
C LEU A 391 -0.82 -5.73 -19.59
N ASP A 392 -1.88 -5.68 -20.39
CA ASP A 392 -2.59 -4.43 -20.73
C ASP A 392 -3.46 -3.89 -19.56
N ARG A 393 -3.41 -4.57 -18.42
CA ARG A 393 -4.01 -4.18 -17.14
C ARG A 393 -3.00 -4.17 -15.98
N GLN A 394 -1.72 -4.23 -16.26
CA GLN A 394 -0.67 -4.10 -15.26
C GLN A 394 0.07 -2.76 -15.44
N VAL A 395 0.22 -2.03 -14.33
CA VAL A 395 0.95 -0.76 -14.22
C VAL A 395 1.89 -0.87 -13.01
N PRO A 396 2.94 -1.71 -13.08
CA PRO A 396 3.85 -1.94 -11.96
C PRO A 396 4.39 -0.65 -11.35
N GLY A 397 4.38 -0.55 -10.03
CA GLY A 397 4.83 0.60 -9.27
C GLY A 397 6.30 0.48 -8.86
N LEU A 398 7.05 1.56 -9.03
CA LEU A 398 8.47 1.65 -8.71
C LEU A 398 8.76 2.94 -7.93
N PRO A 399 9.77 2.95 -7.02
CA PRO A 399 10.22 4.19 -6.41
C PRO A 399 10.75 5.15 -7.48
N ALA A 400 10.34 6.41 -7.43
CA ALA A 400 10.83 7.43 -8.38
C ALA A 400 12.33 7.68 -8.23
N GLN A 401 12.83 7.58 -7.00
CA GLN A 401 14.19 7.92 -6.62
C GLN A 401 14.69 7.05 -5.46
N VAL A 402 15.99 7.07 -5.23
CA VAL A 402 16.57 6.55 -3.98
C VAL A 402 15.97 7.33 -2.80
N GLY A 403 15.41 6.61 -1.84
CA GLY A 403 14.72 7.18 -0.68
C GLY A 403 13.20 7.18 -0.79
N ALA A 404 12.64 7.09 -1.98
CA ALA A 404 11.18 7.00 -2.20
C ALA A 404 10.60 5.60 -1.88
N GLY A 405 11.44 4.63 -1.59
CA GLY A 405 11.10 3.26 -1.22
C GLY A 405 12.31 2.35 -1.37
N GLY A 406 12.27 1.21 -0.70
CA GLY A 406 13.27 0.16 -0.85
C GLY A 406 13.16 -0.56 -2.20
N GLY A 407 14.30 -0.81 -2.87
CA GLY A 407 14.28 -1.49 -4.18
C GLY A 407 14.18 -0.54 -5.37
N TYR A 408 14.84 0.62 -5.28
CA TYR A 408 14.97 1.53 -6.42
C TYR A 408 15.63 0.85 -7.63
N LEU A 409 15.02 1.04 -8.80
CA LEU A 409 15.56 0.65 -10.10
C LEU A 409 16.10 1.89 -10.81
N SER A 410 17.37 1.86 -11.24
CA SER A 410 17.91 2.93 -12.07
C SER A 410 17.16 3.03 -13.41
N PRO A 411 17.18 4.18 -14.10
CA PRO A 411 16.55 4.33 -15.42
C PRO A 411 16.90 3.23 -16.42
N ALA A 412 18.16 2.75 -16.41
CA ALA A 412 18.60 1.67 -17.27
C ALA A 412 17.94 0.32 -16.92
N LEU A 413 17.77 0.02 -15.63
CA LEU A 413 17.10 -1.20 -15.19
C LEU A 413 15.57 -1.12 -15.43
N VAL A 414 14.98 0.05 -15.28
CA VAL A 414 13.57 0.29 -15.67
C VAL A 414 13.38 0.04 -17.16
N ALA A 415 14.30 0.54 -18.00
CA ALA A 415 14.28 0.30 -19.44
C ALA A 415 14.42 -1.20 -19.76
N GLN A 416 15.32 -1.92 -19.09
CA GLN A 416 15.48 -3.36 -19.28
C GLN A 416 14.20 -4.12 -18.92
N ALA A 417 13.57 -3.82 -17.76
CA ALA A 417 12.33 -4.44 -17.33
C ALA A 417 11.18 -4.14 -18.32
N TRP A 418 11.01 -2.89 -18.73
CA TRP A 418 9.99 -2.44 -19.68
C TRP A 418 10.14 -3.13 -21.05
N ASN A 419 11.35 -3.15 -21.60
CA ASN A 419 11.62 -3.68 -22.94
C ASN A 419 11.39 -5.19 -23.04
N THR A 420 11.45 -5.94 -21.92
CA THR A 420 11.07 -7.37 -21.87
C THR A 420 9.65 -7.59 -22.41
N TYR A 421 8.77 -6.61 -22.24
CA TYR A 421 7.37 -6.73 -22.63
C TYR A 421 7.04 -6.10 -24.00
N GLN A 422 8.02 -5.50 -24.68
CA GLN A 422 7.85 -4.95 -26.03
C GLN A 422 6.62 -4.04 -26.15
N GLY A 423 6.41 -3.18 -25.18
CA GLY A 423 5.27 -2.27 -25.14
C GLY A 423 3.91 -2.91 -24.80
N ARG A 424 3.84 -4.18 -24.38
CA ARG A 424 2.58 -4.83 -24.01
C ARG A 424 2.04 -4.40 -22.64
N LEU A 425 2.91 -3.99 -21.70
CA LEU A 425 2.46 -3.45 -20.40
C LEU A 425 1.56 -2.23 -20.59
N LYS A 426 0.54 -2.08 -19.75
CA LYS A 426 -0.32 -0.89 -19.72
C LYS A 426 0.46 0.37 -19.44
N GLY A 427 1.38 0.32 -18.49
CA GLY A 427 2.18 1.45 -18.08
C GLY A 427 3.10 1.14 -16.92
N LEU A 428 3.58 2.21 -16.29
CA LEU A 428 4.31 2.17 -15.02
C LEU A 428 3.71 3.21 -14.06
N MET A 429 3.79 2.92 -12.78
CA MET A 429 3.43 3.81 -11.69
C MET A 429 4.67 4.20 -10.89
N THR A 430 4.63 5.32 -10.20
CA THR A 430 5.68 5.68 -9.25
C THR A 430 5.15 6.29 -7.95
N TRP A 431 5.79 5.97 -6.87
CA TRP A 431 5.85 6.74 -5.64
C TRP A 431 7.09 7.60 -5.69
N SER A 432 7.01 8.91 -5.89
CA SER A 432 5.84 9.72 -6.20
C SER A 432 6.20 10.81 -7.22
N VAL A 433 5.22 11.55 -7.69
CA VAL A 433 5.42 12.78 -8.51
C VAL A 433 6.34 13.75 -7.78
N ASN A 434 6.13 13.90 -6.46
CA ASN A 434 6.90 14.84 -5.63
C ASN A 434 8.34 14.38 -5.46
N TRP A 435 8.58 13.09 -5.24
CA TRP A 435 9.92 12.51 -5.22
C TRP A 435 10.64 12.67 -6.56
N ASP A 436 9.96 12.38 -7.67
CA ASP A 436 10.52 12.52 -9.01
C ASP A 436 10.85 13.98 -9.33
N GLY A 437 9.92 14.89 -9.04
CA GLY A 437 10.11 16.33 -9.21
C GLY A 437 11.28 16.89 -8.39
N SER A 438 11.51 16.38 -7.18
CA SER A 438 12.62 16.80 -6.30
C SER A 438 14.00 16.44 -6.87
N LYS A 439 14.07 15.52 -7.82
CA LYS A 439 15.29 14.99 -8.45
C LYS A 439 15.30 15.16 -9.98
N GLY A 440 14.60 16.19 -10.47
CA GLY A 440 14.68 16.60 -11.87
C GLY A 440 13.89 15.72 -12.83
N TRP A 441 12.84 15.04 -12.37
CA TRP A 441 11.88 14.28 -13.19
C TRP A 441 12.48 13.10 -13.96
N THR A 442 13.57 12.54 -13.46
CA THR A 442 14.33 11.49 -14.16
C THR A 442 13.54 10.21 -14.40
N PHE A 443 12.64 9.83 -13.49
CA PHE A 443 11.77 8.68 -13.67
C PHE A 443 10.76 8.94 -14.80
N ALA A 444 10.06 10.05 -14.74
CA ALA A 444 9.03 10.36 -15.70
C ALA A 444 9.59 10.52 -17.13
N ASP A 445 10.68 11.25 -17.29
CA ASP A 445 11.34 11.47 -18.60
C ASP A 445 11.80 10.14 -19.21
N ASN A 446 12.38 9.25 -18.38
CA ASN A 446 12.76 7.90 -18.81
C ASN A 446 11.54 7.10 -19.28
N VAL A 447 10.49 7.00 -18.46
CA VAL A 447 9.29 6.23 -18.80
C VAL A 447 8.54 6.82 -20.00
N ARG A 448 8.44 8.14 -20.09
CA ARG A 448 7.88 8.83 -21.24
C ARG A 448 8.60 8.43 -22.54
N SER A 449 9.92 8.45 -22.53
CA SER A 449 10.76 8.02 -23.67
C SER A 449 10.51 6.55 -24.02
N LEU A 450 10.47 5.65 -23.03
CA LEU A 450 10.21 4.22 -23.24
C LEU A 450 8.81 3.96 -23.80
N GLN A 451 7.85 4.82 -23.53
CA GLN A 451 6.49 4.75 -24.06
C GLN A 451 6.35 5.42 -25.44
N GLY A 452 7.40 6.04 -25.97
CA GLY A 452 7.38 6.72 -27.27
C GLY A 452 6.53 8.01 -27.28
N ARG A 453 6.52 8.77 -26.18
CA ARG A 453 5.71 9.97 -25.99
C ARG A 453 6.56 11.22 -25.79
#